data_571b5694a59337024c274b5bc25c8428
#
_entry.id   571b5694a59337024c274b5bc25c8428
#
_cell.length_a   1.000
_cell.length_b   1.000
_cell.length_c   1.000
_cell.angle_alpha   90.00
_cell.angle_beta   90.00
_cell.angle_gamma   90.00
#
_symmetry.space_group_name_H-M   'P 1'
#
loop_
_entity.id
_entity.type
_entity.pdbx_description
1 polymer ?
#
loop_
_entity_poly.entity_id
_entity_poly.type
_entity_poly.pdbx_seq_one_letter_code
_entity_poly.pdbx_strand_id
1 'polypeptide(L)'
;MEKLAAKAEQKQLLYPEALLRALYKPMAFLIWLLGLSIALAIIFSSKSYAVFLAYLVPVKKSGIIFAITWATIRFIRKVETLTLQEAPKRNKDLDETMVHALALLLVIAVVAISGMGIMQLFGLPISGLLAFGGIGGAGIAFASKDLLANFFGGLVVYMDKPFKVGNWIRSPDKNIEGIVEHIGWRVTRIRTLDKRPLYVPNSFFLTISVENASRMLNRRIKTMIGVRYEDASKVEKLTEQMKLMLSEHPGVDKKQPFMVSLYEFGPSSLDIQLDAFTKATKRIDYQIVRQDILMKVLAIIHENGAECAYPTHTLFLHKET
;
A
#
# COMPACT_ATOMS: atom_id res chain seq x y z
N MET A 1 12.34 2.75 -41.02
CA MET A 1 12.33 2.05 -39.74
C MET A 1 13.71 2.07 -39.08
N GLU A 2 14.77 1.58 -39.70
CA GLU A 2 16.14 1.61 -39.12
C GLU A 2 16.64 3.02 -38.79
N LYS A 3 16.47 4.00 -39.69
CA LYS A 3 16.81 5.40 -39.41
C LYS A 3 16.03 6.02 -38.24
N LEU A 4 14.78 5.60 -38.04
CA LEU A 4 13.95 6.03 -36.90
C LEU A 4 14.37 5.36 -35.60
N ALA A 5 14.78 4.08 -35.66
CA ALA A 5 15.32 3.36 -34.52
C ALA A 5 16.65 3.97 -34.04
N ALA A 6 17.57 4.29 -34.98
CA ALA A 6 18.83 4.97 -34.66
C ALA A 6 18.60 6.37 -34.04
N LYS A 7 17.57 7.10 -34.49
CA LYS A 7 17.20 8.41 -33.92
C LYS A 7 16.58 8.29 -32.51
N ALA A 8 15.88 7.19 -32.23
CA ALA A 8 15.34 6.89 -30.90
C ALA A 8 16.46 6.49 -29.92
N GLU A 9 17.48 5.75 -30.41
CA GLU A 9 18.70 5.40 -29.68
C GLU A 9 19.48 6.66 -29.26
N GLN A 10 19.67 7.63 -30.15
CA GLN A 10 20.32 8.91 -29.85
C GLN A 10 19.58 9.73 -28.78
N LYS A 11 18.25 9.58 -28.66
CA LYS A 11 17.42 10.27 -27.66
C LYS A 11 17.26 9.51 -26.35
N GLN A 12 17.97 8.38 -26.16
CA GLN A 12 17.87 7.49 -24.97
C GLN A 12 16.42 7.01 -24.67
N LEU A 13 15.59 6.89 -25.70
CA LEU A 13 14.21 6.42 -25.59
C LEU A 13 14.20 4.89 -25.79
N LEU A 14 14.36 4.14 -24.70
CA LEU A 14 14.51 2.67 -24.68
C LEU A 14 13.33 1.92 -25.31
N TYR A 15 12.10 2.25 -24.92
CA TYR A 15 10.91 1.53 -25.38
C TYR A 15 10.55 1.79 -26.84
N PRO A 16 10.60 3.01 -27.37
CA PRO A 16 10.40 3.28 -28.79
C PRO A 16 11.44 2.60 -29.69
N GLU A 17 12.70 2.55 -29.27
CA GLU A 17 13.75 1.81 -29.98
C GLU A 17 13.45 0.31 -30.04
N ALA A 18 13.09 -0.29 -28.87
CA ALA A 18 12.74 -1.70 -28.80
C ALA A 18 11.59 -2.06 -29.75
N LEU A 19 10.54 -1.20 -29.77
CA LEU A 19 9.38 -1.38 -30.63
C LEU A 19 9.74 -1.32 -32.11
N LEU A 20 10.48 -0.29 -32.54
CA LEU A 20 10.89 -0.12 -33.94
C LEU A 20 11.75 -1.27 -34.45
N ARG A 21 12.73 -1.72 -33.64
CA ARG A 21 13.60 -2.86 -34.01
C ARG A 21 12.82 -4.20 -34.00
N ALA A 22 11.84 -4.35 -33.11
CA ALA A 22 11.00 -5.54 -33.06
C ALA A 22 10.09 -5.64 -34.31
N LEU A 23 9.51 -4.54 -34.78
CA LEU A 23 8.52 -4.48 -35.85
C LEU A 23 9.14 -4.62 -37.27
N TYR A 24 10.40 -4.26 -37.48
CA TYR A 24 10.99 -4.16 -38.81
C TYR A 24 10.84 -5.47 -39.64
N LYS A 25 11.31 -6.62 -39.13
CA LYS A 25 11.24 -7.89 -39.84
C LYS A 25 9.82 -8.44 -40.00
N PRO A 26 8.96 -8.43 -38.95
CA PRO A 26 7.57 -8.84 -39.08
C PRO A 26 6.76 -7.99 -40.07
N MET A 27 6.99 -6.68 -40.10
CA MET A 27 6.34 -5.78 -41.07
C MET A 27 6.76 -6.08 -42.51
N ALA A 28 8.03 -6.34 -42.73
CA ALA A 28 8.53 -6.75 -44.06
C ALA A 28 7.84 -8.07 -44.50
N PHE A 29 7.74 -9.04 -43.59
CA PHE A 29 7.00 -10.29 -43.85
C PHE A 29 5.53 -10.05 -44.17
N LEU A 30 4.84 -9.18 -43.43
CA LEU A 30 3.45 -8.82 -43.70
C LEU A 30 3.25 -8.17 -45.06
N ILE A 31 4.13 -7.27 -45.47
CA ILE A 31 4.07 -6.64 -46.78
C ILE A 31 4.18 -7.70 -47.91
N TRP A 32 5.16 -8.61 -47.80
CA TRP A 32 5.30 -9.73 -48.73
C TRP A 32 4.11 -10.68 -48.74
N LEU A 33 3.58 -11.04 -47.56
CA LEU A 33 2.41 -11.91 -47.41
C LEU A 33 1.18 -11.29 -48.06
N LEU A 34 0.91 -10.01 -47.81
CA LEU A 34 -0.23 -9.31 -48.38
C LEU A 34 -0.08 -9.12 -49.88
N GLY A 35 1.11 -8.70 -50.35
CA GLY A 35 1.38 -8.55 -51.76
C GLY A 35 1.20 -9.86 -52.53
N LEU A 36 1.79 -10.95 -52.03
CA LEU A 36 1.65 -12.28 -52.62
C LEU A 36 0.19 -12.76 -52.59
N SER A 37 -0.53 -12.55 -51.48
CA SER A 37 -1.96 -12.94 -51.40
C SER A 37 -2.85 -12.21 -52.37
N ILE A 38 -2.57 -10.91 -52.64
CA ILE A 38 -3.30 -10.11 -53.63
C ILE A 38 -2.95 -10.60 -55.03
N ALA A 39 -1.68 -10.82 -55.33
CA ALA A 39 -1.25 -11.30 -56.64
C ALA A 39 -1.89 -12.66 -56.98
N LEU A 40 -1.88 -13.60 -56.03
CA LEU A 40 -2.54 -14.91 -56.17
C LEU A 40 -4.05 -14.77 -56.34
N ALA A 41 -4.71 -13.89 -55.62
CA ALA A 41 -6.15 -13.64 -55.77
C ALA A 41 -6.53 -13.10 -57.17
N ILE A 42 -5.68 -12.25 -57.74
CA ILE A 42 -5.88 -11.70 -59.12
C ILE A 42 -5.64 -12.82 -60.16
N ILE A 43 -4.53 -13.55 -60.08
CA ILE A 43 -4.16 -14.61 -61.05
C ILE A 43 -5.23 -15.70 -61.09
N PHE A 44 -5.71 -16.12 -59.89
CA PHE A 44 -6.67 -17.22 -59.74
C PHE A 44 -8.13 -16.75 -59.57
N SER A 45 -8.51 -15.60 -60.10
CA SER A 45 -9.86 -15.01 -59.99
C SER A 45 -10.94 -15.78 -60.72
N SER A 46 -10.60 -16.78 -61.59
CA SER A 46 -11.55 -17.62 -62.29
C SER A 46 -12.33 -18.57 -61.37
N LYS A 47 -13.62 -18.84 -61.67
CA LYS A 47 -14.51 -19.74 -60.93
C LYS A 47 -13.91 -21.15 -60.74
N SER A 48 -13.03 -21.64 -61.64
CA SER A 48 -12.36 -22.94 -61.53
C SER A 48 -11.42 -23.05 -60.31
N TYR A 49 -10.99 -21.94 -59.70
CA TYR A 49 -10.08 -21.93 -58.58
C TYR A 49 -10.75 -21.52 -57.23
N ALA A 50 -12.08 -21.57 -57.18
CA ALA A 50 -12.84 -21.15 -55.99
C ALA A 50 -12.41 -21.93 -54.70
N VAL A 51 -12.10 -23.20 -54.79
CA VAL A 51 -11.59 -24.03 -53.68
C VAL A 51 -10.21 -23.54 -53.20
N PHE A 52 -9.33 -23.22 -54.10
CA PHE A 52 -7.99 -22.65 -53.76
C PHE A 52 -8.09 -21.31 -53.04
N LEU A 53 -8.98 -20.44 -53.57
CA LEU A 53 -9.24 -19.11 -52.96
C LEU A 53 -9.84 -19.24 -51.55
N ALA A 54 -10.65 -20.29 -51.28
CA ALA A 54 -11.23 -20.55 -49.96
C ALA A 54 -10.14 -20.83 -48.92
N TYR A 55 -9.05 -21.52 -49.29
CA TYR A 55 -7.91 -21.79 -48.39
C TYR A 55 -6.97 -20.60 -48.28
N LEU A 56 -6.92 -19.69 -49.25
CA LEU A 56 -6.04 -18.52 -49.21
C LEU A 56 -6.40 -17.57 -48.06
N VAL A 57 -7.69 -17.46 -47.73
CA VAL A 57 -8.15 -16.58 -46.63
C VAL A 57 -7.65 -17.03 -45.26
N PRO A 58 -7.83 -18.29 -44.80
CA PRO A 58 -7.28 -18.74 -43.53
C PRO A 58 -5.76 -18.70 -43.48
N VAL A 59 -5.07 -19.04 -44.57
CA VAL A 59 -3.59 -18.96 -44.65
C VAL A 59 -3.11 -17.52 -44.48
N LYS A 60 -3.72 -16.55 -45.18
CA LYS A 60 -3.40 -15.13 -45.02
C LYS A 60 -3.64 -14.66 -43.58
N LYS A 61 -4.78 -14.99 -42.97
CA LYS A 61 -5.10 -14.62 -41.58
C LYS A 61 -4.10 -15.25 -40.60
N SER A 62 -3.74 -16.53 -40.80
CA SER A 62 -2.73 -17.21 -39.98
C SER A 62 -1.35 -16.54 -40.08
N GLY A 63 -0.96 -16.13 -41.29
CA GLY A 63 0.28 -15.37 -41.53
C GLY A 63 0.28 -14.02 -40.83
N ILE A 64 -0.85 -13.34 -40.76
CA ILE A 64 -0.99 -12.08 -39.99
C ILE A 64 -0.82 -12.36 -38.51
N ILE A 65 -1.51 -13.37 -37.95
CA ILE A 65 -1.38 -13.76 -36.54
C ILE A 65 0.07 -14.11 -36.23
N PHE A 66 0.71 -14.91 -37.08
CA PHE A 66 2.12 -15.29 -36.93
C PHE A 66 3.04 -14.06 -36.93
N ALA A 67 2.85 -13.10 -37.82
CA ALA A 67 3.63 -11.88 -37.88
C ALA A 67 3.48 -11.02 -36.61
N ILE A 68 2.25 -10.89 -36.08
CA ILE A 68 1.97 -10.19 -34.83
C ILE A 68 2.65 -10.91 -33.66
N THR A 69 2.48 -12.24 -33.58
CA THR A 69 3.13 -13.07 -32.56
C THR A 69 4.64 -12.92 -32.59
N TRP A 70 5.23 -13.00 -33.78
CA TRP A 70 6.69 -12.82 -33.95
C TRP A 70 7.15 -11.43 -33.53
N ALA A 71 6.42 -10.37 -33.90
CA ALA A 71 6.70 -9.01 -33.47
C ALA A 71 6.64 -8.87 -31.93
N THR A 72 5.60 -9.44 -31.31
CA THR A 72 5.40 -9.40 -29.87
C THR A 72 6.51 -10.15 -29.13
N ILE A 73 6.87 -11.35 -29.56
CA ILE A 73 7.99 -12.12 -28.97
C ILE A 73 9.31 -11.34 -29.09
N ARG A 74 9.59 -10.77 -30.25
CA ARG A 74 10.81 -9.95 -30.45
C ARG A 74 10.79 -8.71 -29.54
N PHE A 75 9.63 -8.08 -29.36
CA PHE A 75 9.50 -6.94 -28.46
C PHE A 75 9.77 -7.36 -27.01
N ILE A 76 9.14 -8.45 -26.52
CA ILE A 76 9.38 -8.98 -25.17
C ILE A 76 10.87 -9.25 -24.94
N ARG A 77 11.53 -9.98 -25.87
CA ARG A 77 12.95 -10.29 -25.77
C ARG A 77 13.85 -9.05 -25.81
N LYS A 78 13.47 -8.04 -26.59
CA LYS A 78 14.23 -6.78 -26.66
C LYS A 78 14.06 -5.97 -25.38
N VAL A 79 12.84 -5.89 -24.81
CA VAL A 79 12.59 -5.23 -23.53
C VAL A 79 13.36 -5.94 -22.41
N GLU A 80 13.34 -7.28 -22.36
CA GLU A 80 14.15 -8.08 -21.43
C GLU A 80 15.63 -7.67 -21.48
N THR A 81 16.23 -7.71 -22.66
CA THR A 81 17.64 -7.38 -22.86
C THR A 81 17.96 -5.94 -22.43
N LEU A 82 17.12 -4.98 -22.82
CA LEU A 82 17.33 -3.56 -22.45
C LEU A 82 17.15 -3.33 -20.94
N THR A 83 16.20 -4.02 -20.30
CA THR A 83 15.98 -3.91 -18.86
C THR A 83 17.20 -4.41 -18.09
N LEU A 84 17.78 -5.54 -18.49
CA LEU A 84 18.99 -6.09 -17.88
C LEU A 84 20.24 -5.23 -18.13
N GLN A 85 20.35 -4.61 -19.29
CA GLN A 85 21.48 -3.71 -19.62
C GLN A 85 21.41 -2.37 -18.87
N GLU A 86 20.21 -1.85 -18.58
CA GLU A 86 20.02 -0.58 -17.90
C GLU A 86 20.00 -0.70 -16.36
N ALA A 87 19.70 -1.89 -15.82
CA ALA A 87 19.61 -2.12 -14.38
C ALA A 87 20.87 -1.68 -13.61
N PRO A 88 22.09 -2.06 -14.04
CA PRO A 88 23.33 -1.64 -13.37
C PRO A 88 23.55 -0.14 -13.40
N LYS A 89 23.20 0.52 -14.52
CA LYS A 89 23.36 1.97 -14.68
C LYS A 89 22.47 2.79 -13.76
N ARG A 90 21.36 2.20 -13.29
CA ARG A 90 20.38 2.82 -12.40
C ARG A 90 20.51 2.40 -10.94
N ASN A 91 21.60 1.72 -10.58
CA ASN A 91 21.80 1.18 -9.21
C ASN A 91 20.62 0.33 -8.73
N LYS A 92 20.00 -0.43 -9.62
CA LYS A 92 18.92 -1.37 -9.31
C LYS A 92 19.45 -2.79 -9.39
N ASP A 93 19.52 -3.47 -8.26
CA ASP A 93 19.74 -4.91 -8.19
C ASP A 93 18.49 -5.63 -8.68
N LEU A 94 18.40 -5.85 -10.00
CA LEU A 94 17.35 -6.66 -10.59
C LEU A 94 17.85 -8.11 -10.69
N ASP A 95 17.06 -9.03 -10.19
CA ASP A 95 17.31 -10.45 -10.35
C ASP A 95 17.08 -10.85 -11.82
N GLU A 96 18.16 -11.18 -12.50
CA GLU A 96 18.16 -11.61 -13.91
C GLU A 96 17.23 -12.80 -14.12
N THR A 97 17.20 -13.74 -13.17
CA THR A 97 16.36 -14.94 -13.21
C THR A 97 14.89 -14.57 -13.22
N MET A 98 14.50 -13.59 -12.39
CA MET A 98 13.12 -13.11 -12.31
C MET A 98 12.69 -12.42 -13.61
N VAL A 99 13.54 -11.56 -14.19
CA VAL A 99 13.25 -10.88 -15.46
C VAL A 99 13.10 -11.88 -16.59
N HIS A 100 14.00 -12.88 -16.65
CA HIS A 100 13.94 -13.96 -17.64
C HIS A 100 12.69 -14.81 -17.49
N ALA A 101 12.32 -15.22 -16.26
CA ALA A 101 11.13 -15.99 -15.98
C ALA A 101 9.85 -15.26 -16.42
N LEU A 102 9.73 -13.96 -16.12
CA LEU A 102 8.59 -13.14 -16.55
C LEU A 102 8.51 -13.03 -18.08
N ALA A 103 9.64 -12.80 -18.75
CA ALA A 103 9.70 -12.76 -20.21
C ALA A 103 9.27 -14.10 -20.82
N LEU A 104 9.72 -15.22 -20.26
CA LEU A 104 9.36 -16.57 -20.71
C LEU A 104 7.86 -16.83 -20.55
N LEU A 105 7.26 -16.49 -19.40
CA LEU A 105 5.82 -16.64 -19.15
C LEU A 105 5.00 -15.82 -20.14
N LEU A 106 5.40 -14.59 -20.44
CA LEU A 106 4.74 -13.77 -21.46
C LEU A 106 4.84 -14.38 -22.86
N VAL A 107 6.00 -14.92 -23.23
CA VAL A 107 6.19 -15.59 -24.52
C VAL A 107 5.30 -16.83 -24.62
N ILE A 108 5.23 -17.66 -23.58
CA ILE A 108 4.37 -18.84 -23.54
C ILE A 108 2.90 -18.45 -23.72
N ALA A 109 2.44 -17.40 -23.02
CA ALA A 109 1.07 -16.91 -23.13
C ALA A 109 0.74 -16.41 -24.54
N VAL A 110 1.64 -15.64 -25.15
CA VAL A 110 1.50 -15.13 -26.52
C VAL A 110 1.43 -16.28 -27.53
N VAL A 111 2.31 -17.28 -27.40
CA VAL A 111 2.32 -18.45 -28.29
C VAL A 111 1.05 -19.28 -28.14
N ALA A 112 0.59 -19.51 -26.89
CA ALA A 112 -0.64 -20.26 -26.63
C ALA A 112 -1.87 -19.58 -27.23
N ILE A 113 -2.06 -18.26 -26.99
CA ILE A 113 -3.18 -17.49 -27.53
C ILE A 113 -3.15 -17.48 -29.07
N SER A 114 -1.98 -17.24 -29.64
CA SER A 114 -1.83 -17.21 -31.10
C SER A 114 -2.06 -18.57 -31.74
N GLY A 115 -1.58 -19.64 -31.10
CA GLY A 115 -1.81 -21.01 -31.53
C GLY A 115 -3.31 -21.36 -31.56
N MET A 116 -4.03 -21.02 -30.49
CA MET A 116 -5.50 -21.20 -30.45
C MET A 116 -6.20 -20.37 -31.54
N GLY A 117 -5.79 -19.14 -31.78
CA GLY A 117 -6.32 -18.29 -32.86
C GLY A 117 -6.09 -18.93 -34.27
N ILE A 118 -4.91 -19.50 -34.51
CA ILE A 118 -4.61 -20.18 -35.77
C ILE A 118 -5.48 -21.45 -35.90
N MET A 119 -5.56 -22.29 -34.85
CA MET A 119 -6.40 -23.50 -34.87
C MET A 119 -7.86 -23.19 -35.22
N GLN A 120 -8.42 -22.10 -34.65
CA GLN A 120 -9.78 -21.67 -34.93
C GLN A 120 -9.98 -21.28 -36.41
N LEU A 121 -8.98 -20.67 -37.05
CA LEU A 121 -9.05 -20.32 -38.47
C LEU A 121 -9.15 -21.56 -39.41
N PHE A 122 -8.62 -22.67 -38.96
CA PHE A 122 -8.70 -23.94 -39.67
C PHE A 122 -9.90 -24.81 -39.24
N GLY A 123 -10.84 -24.27 -38.45
CA GLY A 123 -12.04 -24.98 -38.00
C GLY A 123 -11.79 -26.05 -36.94
N LEU A 124 -10.60 -26.08 -36.32
CA LEU A 124 -10.29 -27.03 -35.25
C LEU A 124 -11.02 -26.63 -33.97
N PRO A 125 -11.62 -27.58 -33.22
CA PRO A 125 -12.34 -27.28 -32.00
C PRO A 125 -11.37 -26.87 -30.88
N ILE A 126 -11.46 -25.58 -30.44
CA ILE A 126 -10.64 -25.05 -29.36
C ILE A 126 -11.34 -25.08 -27.99
N SER A 127 -12.61 -25.54 -27.94
CA SER A 127 -13.43 -25.59 -26.72
C SER A 127 -12.77 -26.34 -25.56
N GLY A 128 -12.15 -27.49 -25.85
CA GLY A 128 -11.39 -28.23 -24.84
C GLY A 128 -10.18 -27.48 -24.29
N LEU A 129 -9.44 -26.79 -25.16
CA LEU A 129 -8.30 -25.97 -24.75
C LEU A 129 -8.74 -24.76 -23.92
N LEU A 130 -9.86 -24.13 -24.29
CA LEU A 130 -10.43 -23.01 -23.53
C LEU A 130 -10.94 -23.47 -22.15
N ALA A 131 -11.61 -24.64 -22.09
CA ALA A 131 -12.07 -25.20 -20.82
C ALA A 131 -10.88 -25.54 -19.91
N PHE A 132 -9.88 -26.22 -20.43
CA PHE A 132 -8.64 -26.51 -19.67
C PHE A 132 -7.89 -25.27 -19.25
N GLY A 133 -7.72 -24.29 -20.17
CA GLY A 133 -7.10 -23.00 -19.90
C GLY A 133 -7.89 -22.17 -18.87
N GLY A 134 -9.22 -22.24 -18.89
CA GLY A 134 -10.11 -21.60 -17.91
C GLY A 134 -9.93 -22.17 -16.51
N ILE A 135 -9.93 -23.51 -16.37
CA ILE A 135 -9.69 -24.17 -15.07
C ILE A 135 -8.28 -23.88 -14.57
N GLY A 136 -7.27 -24.04 -15.45
CA GLY A 136 -5.86 -23.72 -15.10
C GLY A 136 -5.68 -22.25 -14.74
N GLY A 137 -6.30 -21.35 -15.50
CA GLY A 137 -6.29 -19.91 -15.23
C GLY A 137 -6.95 -19.55 -13.89
N ALA A 138 -8.08 -20.21 -13.56
CA ALA A 138 -8.71 -20.03 -12.25
C ALA A 138 -7.78 -20.50 -11.12
N GLY A 139 -7.11 -21.64 -11.26
CA GLY A 139 -6.11 -22.13 -10.31
C GLY A 139 -4.99 -21.12 -10.08
N ILE A 140 -4.42 -20.55 -11.15
CA ILE A 140 -3.38 -19.51 -11.08
C ILE A 140 -3.94 -18.24 -10.42
N ALA A 141 -5.16 -17.83 -10.74
CA ALA A 141 -5.80 -16.65 -10.15
C ALA A 141 -5.98 -16.81 -8.63
N PHE A 142 -6.45 -17.99 -8.17
CA PHE A 142 -6.54 -18.28 -6.74
C PHE A 142 -5.16 -18.29 -6.06
N ALA A 143 -4.16 -18.90 -6.68
CA ALA A 143 -2.80 -18.92 -6.14
C ALA A 143 -2.17 -17.53 -6.06
N SER A 144 -2.56 -16.62 -6.97
CA SER A 144 -2.04 -15.23 -7.04
C SER A 144 -2.86 -14.23 -6.23
N LYS A 145 -3.95 -14.64 -5.58
CA LYS A 145 -4.90 -13.77 -4.87
C LYS A 145 -4.19 -12.82 -3.90
N ASP A 146 -3.31 -13.35 -3.05
CA ASP A 146 -2.62 -12.54 -2.04
C ASP A 146 -1.61 -11.59 -2.65
N LEU A 147 -0.98 -11.97 -3.75
CA LEU A 147 -0.08 -11.10 -4.50
C LEU A 147 -0.82 -9.88 -5.06
N LEU A 148 -1.97 -10.13 -5.69
CA LEU A 148 -2.85 -9.09 -6.22
C LEU A 148 -3.41 -8.21 -5.11
N ALA A 149 -3.86 -8.81 -4.00
CA ALA A 149 -4.36 -8.05 -2.85
C ALA A 149 -3.29 -7.08 -2.29
N ASN A 150 -2.04 -7.52 -2.20
CA ASN A 150 -0.94 -6.67 -1.76
C ASN A 150 -0.61 -5.56 -2.78
N PHE A 151 -0.65 -5.86 -4.07
CA PHE A 151 -0.46 -4.85 -5.11
C PHE A 151 -1.54 -3.76 -5.06
N PHE A 152 -2.81 -4.16 -5.00
CA PHE A 152 -3.92 -3.21 -4.88
C PHE A 152 -3.89 -2.45 -3.55
N GLY A 153 -3.51 -3.11 -2.44
CA GLY A 153 -3.29 -2.45 -1.16
C GLY A 153 -2.24 -1.34 -1.25
N GLY A 154 -1.11 -1.61 -1.88
CA GLY A 154 -0.07 -0.60 -2.15
C GLY A 154 -0.57 0.55 -3.02
N LEU A 155 -1.36 0.24 -4.06
CA LEU A 155 -1.95 1.23 -4.95
C LEU A 155 -2.92 2.16 -4.20
N VAL A 156 -3.81 1.61 -3.35
CA VAL A 156 -4.74 2.39 -2.52
C VAL A 156 -3.96 3.30 -1.56
N VAL A 157 -2.95 2.79 -0.87
CA VAL A 157 -2.09 3.61 0.00
C VAL A 157 -1.43 4.76 -0.78
N TYR A 158 -1.00 4.50 -2.02
CA TYR A 158 -0.40 5.51 -2.89
C TYR A 158 -1.40 6.56 -3.39
N MET A 159 -2.62 6.15 -3.73
CA MET A 159 -3.68 7.03 -4.24
C MET A 159 -4.31 7.88 -3.14
N ASP A 160 -4.81 7.24 -2.08
CA ASP A 160 -5.57 7.90 -1.00
C ASP A 160 -4.66 8.58 0.02
N LYS A 161 -3.40 8.13 0.11
CA LYS A 161 -2.37 8.69 1.00
C LYS A 161 -2.84 8.82 2.46
N PRO A 162 -3.40 7.78 3.08
CA PRO A 162 -3.76 7.82 4.50
C PRO A 162 -2.52 8.13 5.35
N PHE A 163 -1.35 7.69 4.90
CA PHE A 163 -0.04 8.04 5.43
C PHE A 163 1.00 8.17 4.31
N LYS A 164 2.16 8.74 4.64
CA LYS A 164 3.32 8.91 3.75
C LYS A 164 4.58 8.40 4.44
N VAL A 165 5.64 8.20 3.67
CA VAL A 165 6.99 7.97 4.23
C VAL A 165 7.33 9.10 5.20
N GLY A 166 7.85 8.75 6.36
CA GLY A 166 8.13 9.66 7.48
C GLY A 166 6.97 9.83 8.47
N ASN A 167 5.75 9.39 8.15
CA ASN A 167 4.65 9.49 9.12
C ASN A 167 4.76 8.41 10.20
N TRP A 168 4.42 8.79 11.42
CA TRP A 168 4.17 7.88 12.52
C TRP A 168 2.73 7.41 12.43
N ILE A 169 2.54 6.11 12.25
CA ILE A 169 1.23 5.46 12.17
C ILE A 169 1.06 4.43 13.27
N ARG A 170 -0.19 4.18 13.62
CA ARG A 170 -0.61 3.15 14.56
C ARG A 170 -1.82 2.43 14.01
N SER A 171 -1.87 1.11 14.17
CA SER A 171 -3.08 0.31 13.98
C SER A 171 -3.33 -0.52 15.23
N PRO A 172 -4.37 -0.19 16.01
CA PRO A 172 -4.74 -0.96 17.19
C PRO A 172 -5.11 -2.40 16.86
N ASP A 173 -5.75 -2.63 15.69
CA ASP A 173 -6.27 -3.93 15.25
C ASP A 173 -5.18 -5.01 15.12
N LYS A 174 -3.94 -4.62 14.81
CA LYS A 174 -2.82 -5.52 14.56
C LYS A 174 -1.57 -5.22 15.37
N ASN A 175 -1.66 -4.35 16.39
CA ASN A 175 -0.51 -3.89 17.18
C ASN A 175 0.65 -3.35 16.33
N ILE A 176 0.32 -2.71 15.21
CA ILE A 176 1.30 -2.06 14.34
C ILE A 176 1.50 -0.64 14.84
N GLU A 177 2.75 -0.27 15.18
CA GLU A 177 3.09 1.11 15.54
C GLU A 177 4.52 1.43 15.12
N GLY A 178 4.72 2.59 14.48
CA GLY A 178 6.04 3.07 14.11
C GLY A 178 6.03 4.11 13.00
N ILE A 179 7.24 4.45 12.53
CA ILE A 179 7.47 5.42 11.45
C ILE A 179 7.59 4.68 10.13
N VAL A 180 6.82 5.10 9.13
CA VAL A 180 6.87 4.54 7.77
C VAL A 180 8.19 4.94 7.13
N GLU A 181 9.04 3.95 6.78
CA GLU A 181 10.31 4.17 6.10
C GLU A 181 10.21 4.03 4.58
N HIS A 182 9.41 3.07 4.13
CA HIS A 182 9.29 2.78 2.70
C HIS A 182 7.94 2.13 2.41
N ILE A 183 7.31 2.56 1.31
CA ILE A 183 6.08 1.96 0.79
C ILE A 183 6.46 1.28 -0.52
N GLY A 184 6.54 -0.06 -0.48
CA GLY A 184 6.79 -0.88 -1.66
C GLY A 184 5.49 -1.29 -2.36
N TRP A 185 5.59 -1.96 -3.49
CA TRP A 185 4.43 -2.44 -4.23
C TRP A 185 3.67 -3.58 -3.52
N ARG A 186 4.36 -4.35 -2.66
CA ARG A 186 3.79 -5.48 -1.92
C ARG A 186 3.79 -5.29 -0.41
N VAL A 187 4.84 -4.67 0.14
CA VAL A 187 5.03 -4.49 1.58
C VAL A 187 5.40 -3.06 1.90
N THR A 188 4.89 -2.58 3.02
CA THR A 188 5.31 -1.32 3.64
C THR A 188 6.27 -1.63 4.79
N ARG A 189 7.43 -0.98 4.82
CA ARG A 189 8.40 -1.09 5.91
C ARG A 189 8.17 0.04 6.91
N ILE A 190 7.99 -0.36 8.16
CA ILE A 190 7.75 0.53 9.30
C ILE A 190 8.88 0.32 10.30
N ARG A 191 9.46 1.40 10.84
CA ARG A 191 10.41 1.37 11.93
C ARG A 191 9.66 1.49 13.24
N THR A 192 9.65 0.42 14.04
CA THR A 192 9.00 0.42 15.36
C THR A 192 9.69 1.40 16.32
N LEU A 193 9.05 1.70 17.44
CA LEU A 193 9.63 2.55 18.48
C LEU A 193 10.95 1.98 19.02
N ASP A 194 11.08 0.63 19.08
CA ASP A 194 12.30 -0.09 19.47
C ASP A 194 13.35 -0.16 18.34
N LYS A 195 13.16 0.60 17.25
CA LYS A 195 14.08 0.65 16.10
C LYS A 195 14.16 -0.63 15.25
N ARG A 196 13.26 -1.59 15.45
CA ARG A 196 13.18 -2.80 14.61
C ARG A 196 12.44 -2.53 13.30
N PRO A 197 12.86 -3.09 12.16
CA PRO A 197 12.09 -3.01 10.93
C PRO A 197 10.90 -3.98 11.01
N LEU A 198 9.71 -3.47 10.77
CA LEU A 198 8.46 -4.22 10.66
C LEU A 198 8.01 -4.19 9.20
N TYR A 199 7.84 -5.36 8.60
CA TYR A 199 7.35 -5.51 7.22
C TYR A 199 5.88 -5.87 7.25
N VAL A 200 5.04 -4.93 6.80
CA VAL A 200 3.58 -5.10 6.79
C VAL A 200 3.11 -5.31 5.36
N PRO A 201 2.43 -6.43 5.05
CA PRO A 201 1.79 -6.63 3.76
C PRO A 201 0.79 -5.52 3.47
N ASN A 202 0.82 -4.95 2.26
CA ASN A 202 -0.04 -3.80 1.92
C ASN A 202 -1.53 -4.16 1.92
N SER A 203 -1.87 -5.44 1.70
CA SER A 203 -3.25 -5.92 1.77
C SER A 203 -3.91 -5.68 3.14
N PHE A 204 -3.12 -5.61 4.23
CA PHE A 204 -3.65 -5.30 5.56
C PHE A 204 -4.27 -3.92 5.62
N PHE A 205 -3.66 -2.94 4.95
CA PHE A 205 -4.17 -1.56 4.92
C PHE A 205 -5.52 -1.38 4.21
N LEU A 206 -6.02 -2.43 3.55
CA LEU A 206 -7.37 -2.46 2.98
C LEU A 206 -8.45 -2.80 4.02
N THR A 207 -8.07 -3.40 5.16
CA THR A 207 -9.01 -4.01 6.11
C THR A 207 -8.83 -3.55 7.55
N ILE A 208 -7.69 -2.93 7.89
CA ILE A 208 -7.40 -2.46 9.25
C ILE A 208 -7.62 -0.96 9.38
N SER A 209 -7.94 -0.51 10.61
CA SER A 209 -7.97 0.89 10.96
C SER A 209 -6.54 1.43 11.06
N VAL A 210 -6.26 2.60 10.49
CA VAL A 210 -4.95 3.26 10.58
C VAL A 210 -5.10 4.66 11.16
N GLU A 211 -4.49 4.87 12.32
CA GLU A 211 -4.34 6.18 12.94
C GLU A 211 -3.03 6.82 12.47
N ASN A 212 -3.11 8.06 11.97
CA ASN A 212 -1.92 8.83 11.57
C ASN A 212 -1.55 9.84 12.66
N ALA A 213 -0.67 9.44 13.56
CA ALA A 213 -0.22 10.27 14.67
C ALA A 213 0.54 11.53 14.22
N SER A 214 1.14 11.52 13.01
CA SER A 214 1.79 12.72 12.45
C SER A 214 0.81 13.78 11.97
N ARG A 215 -0.47 13.45 11.82
CA ARG A 215 -1.54 14.38 11.42
C ARG A 215 -2.45 14.77 12.57
N MET A 216 -2.09 14.41 13.82
CA MET A 216 -2.89 14.83 14.98
C MET A 216 -2.87 16.35 15.12
N LEU A 217 -4.00 16.92 15.47
CA LEU A 217 -4.15 18.36 15.72
C LEU A 217 -3.68 18.72 17.13
N ASN A 218 -4.03 17.88 18.09
CA ASN A 218 -3.74 18.08 19.52
C ASN A 218 -3.43 16.72 20.16
N ARG A 219 -2.74 16.73 21.31
CA ARG A 219 -2.65 15.56 22.19
C ARG A 219 -3.51 15.75 23.41
N ARG A 220 -4.27 14.73 23.74
CA ARG A 220 -5.15 14.70 24.90
C ARG A 220 -4.36 14.29 26.15
N ILE A 221 -4.51 15.05 27.22
CA ILE A 221 -4.16 14.65 28.58
C ILE A 221 -5.46 14.22 29.26
N LYS A 222 -5.57 12.94 29.56
CA LYS A 222 -6.66 12.39 30.38
C LYS A 222 -6.00 11.67 31.55
N THR A 223 -6.27 12.16 32.78
CA THR A 223 -5.69 11.59 33.99
C THR A 223 -6.68 11.66 35.14
N MET A 224 -6.57 10.70 36.06
CA MET A 224 -7.33 10.67 37.30
C MET A 224 -6.41 11.11 38.44
N ILE A 225 -6.94 11.91 39.34
CA ILE A 225 -6.23 12.48 40.50
C ILE A 225 -7.05 12.11 41.72
N GLY A 226 -6.53 11.20 42.53
CA GLY A 226 -7.17 10.76 43.77
C GLY A 226 -6.87 11.71 44.92
N VAL A 227 -7.92 12.26 45.59
CA VAL A 227 -7.84 13.07 46.78
C VAL A 227 -8.48 12.28 47.96
N ARG A 228 -7.97 12.48 49.18
CA ARG A 228 -8.50 11.79 50.35
C ARG A 228 -10.00 12.11 50.60
N TYR A 229 -10.72 11.16 51.15
CA TYR A 229 -12.12 11.37 51.58
C TYR A 229 -12.28 12.48 52.65
N GLU A 230 -11.26 12.63 53.52
CA GLU A 230 -11.20 13.68 54.55
C GLU A 230 -11.19 15.09 53.96
N ASP A 231 -10.72 15.24 52.73
CA ASP A 231 -10.67 16.49 51.98
C ASP A 231 -11.91 16.74 51.11
N ALA A 232 -12.99 15.97 51.28
CA ALA A 232 -14.21 16.08 50.47
C ALA A 232 -14.76 17.50 50.36
N SER A 233 -14.73 18.27 51.44
CA SER A 233 -15.20 19.67 51.47
C SER A 233 -14.35 20.62 50.60
N LYS A 234 -13.16 20.22 50.22
CA LYS A 234 -12.23 21.01 49.40
C LYS A 234 -12.33 20.70 47.90
N VAL A 235 -12.99 19.60 47.52
CA VAL A 235 -12.98 19.09 46.14
C VAL A 235 -13.53 20.10 45.14
N GLU A 236 -14.59 20.81 45.48
CA GLU A 236 -15.19 21.86 44.64
C GLU A 236 -14.16 22.95 44.35
N LYS A 237 -13.52 23.47 45.40
CA LYS A 237 -12.48 24.52 45.29
C LYS A 237 -11.26 24.02 44.50
N LEU A 238 -10.82 22.78 44.71
CA LEU A 238 -9.70 22.17 43.95
C LEU A 238 -10.05 22.09 42.46
N THR A 239 -11.24 21.61 42.09
CA THR A 239 -11.65 21.50 40.70
C THR A 239 -11.74 22.84 40.00
N GLU A 240 -12.22 23.90 40.68
CA GLU A 240 -12.27 25.27 40.16
C GLU A 240 -10.85 25.84 39.89
N GLN A 241 -9.97 25.70 40.88
CA GLN A 241 -8.59 26.19 40.74
C GLN A 241 -7.82 25.43 39.63
N MET A 242 -8.03 24.11 39.52
CA MET A 242 -7.45 23.33 38.43
C MET A 242 -8.04 23.73 37.07
N LYS A 243 -9.35 24.06 36.97
CA LYS A 243 -9.95 24.62 35.75
C LYS A 243 -9.30 25.96 35.38
N LEU A 244 -9.15 26.85 36.37
CA LEU A 244 -8.50 28.15 36.15
C LEU A 244 -7.08 27.98 35.66
N MET A 245 -6.31 27.16 36.34
CA MET A 245 -4.92 26.84 35.95
C MET A 245 -4.85 26.32 34.50
N LEU A 246 -5.73 25.39 34.07
CA LEU A 246 -5.76 24.92 32.69
C LEU A 246 -6.13 26.00 31.70
N SER A 247 -7.08 26.89 32.05
CA SER A 247 -7.50 28.01 31.20
C SER A 247 -6.40 29.02 30.93
N GLU A 248 -5.47 29.18 31.87
CA GLU A 248 -4.34 30.11 31.76
C GLU A 248 -3.07 29.45 31.21
N HIS A 249 -2.99 28.12 31.23
CA HIS A 249 -1.81 27.37 30.89
C HIS A 249 -1.40 27.54 29.40
N PRO A 250 -0.16 28.00 29.08
CA PRO A 250 0.27 28.31 27.71
C PRO A 250 0.30 27.08 26.79
N GLY A 251 0.56 25.89 27.33
CA GLY A 251 0.63 24.62 26.61
C GLY A 251 -0.74 23.99 26.30
N VAL A 252 -1.82 24.47 26.93
CA VAL A 252 -3.20 23.99 26.69
C VAL A 252 -3.80 24.73 25.49
N ASP A 253 -4.51 24.01 24.62
CA ASP A 253 -5.24 24.59 23.52
C ASP A 253 -6.63 25.04 24.00
N LYS A 254 -6.78 26.34 24.18
CA LYS A 254 -8.02 26.99 24.67
C LYS A 254 -9.20 26.88 23.69
N LYS A 255 -8.94 26.49 22.41
CA LYS A 255 -10.00 26.26 21.41
C LYS A 255 -10.66 24.92 21.58
N GLN A 256 -10.04 24.01 22.30
CA GLN A 256 -10.57 22.69 22.60
C GLN A 256 -11.21 22.67 23.98
N PRO A 257 -12.28 21.87 24.16
CA PRO A 257 -12.88 21.71 25.46
C PRO A 257 -11.89 21.11 26.45
N PHE A 258 -11.94 21.58 27.70
CA PHE A 258 -11.26 20.96 28.82
C PHE A 258 -12.21 20.80 30.00
N MET A 259 -11.97 19.80 30.81
CA MET A 259 -12.84 19.46 31.93
C MET A 259 -12.00 19.05 33.14
N VAL A 260 -12.43 19.53 34.30
CA VAL A 260 -12.00 19.02 35.60
C VAL A 260 -13.27 18.82 36.45
N SER A 261 -13.50 17.62 36.90
CA SER A 261 -14.69 17.28 37.70
C SER A 261 -14.41 16.06 38.58
N LEU A 262 -15.14 15.99 39.71
CA LEU A 262 -15.22 14.74 40.44
C LEU A 262 -15.89 13.70 39.53
N TYR A 263 -15.21 12.59 39.33
CA TYR A 263 -15.60 11.52 38.41
C TYR A 263 -16.28 10.36 39.13
N GLU A 264 -15.61 9.84 40.18
CA GLU A 264 -16.18 8.74 40.98
C GLU A 264 -15.62 8.70 42.39
N PHE A 265 -16.29 7.93 43.25
CA PHE A 265 -15.87 7.62 44.60
C PHE A 265 -15.07 6.29 44.55
N GLY A 266 -13.74 6.38 44.54
CA GLY A 266 -12.86 5.22 44.52
C GLY A 266 -12.76 4.49 45.85
N PRO A 267 -12.15 3.33 45.91
CA PRO A 267 -12.02 2.54 47.16
C PRO A 267 -11.28 3.24 48.30
N SER A 268 -10.40 4.20 47.99
CA SER A 268 -9.60 4.95 48.95
C SER A 268 -9.47 6.43 48.59
N SER A 269 -10.16 6.89 47.53
CA SER A 269 -10.00 8.23 46.99
C SER A 269 -11.28 8.82 46.40
N LEU A 270 -11.36 10.14 46.42
CA LEU A 270 -12.24 10.92 45.59
C LEU A 270 -11.50 11.20 44.26
N ASP A 271 -11.98 10.58 43.19
CA ASP A 271 -11.27 10.61 41.91
C ASP A 271 -11.74 11.80 41.07
N ILE A 272 -10.82 12.76 40.85
CA ILE A 272 -11.01 13.93 39.99
C ILE A 272 -10.45 13.63 38.63
N GLN A 273 -11.29 13.68 37.60
CA GLN A 273 -10.84 13.55 36.20
C GLN A 273 -10.40 14.92 35.69
N LEU A 274 -9.17 14.97 35.17
CA LEU A 274 -8.65 16.08 34.39
C LEU A 274 -8.55 15.66 32.94
N ASP A 275 -9.18 16.41 32.04
CA ASP A 275 -9.20 16.18 30.60
C ASP A 275 -8.91 17.48 29.87
N ALA A 276 -7.85 17.52 29.08
CA ALA A 276 -7.43 18.72 28.36
C ALA A 276 -6.65 18.35 27.08
N PHE A 277 -6.63 19.27 26.13
CA PHE A 277 -5.87 19.09 24.88
C PHE A 277 -4.68 20.05 24.86
N THR A 278 -3.50 19.51 24.52
CA THR A 278 -2.27 20.30 24.39
C THR A 278 -2.08 20.80 22.97
N LYS A 279 -1.42 21.94 22.79
CA LYS A 279 -0.95 22.44 21.49
C LYS A 279 0.22 21.60 20.97
N ALA A 280 0.99 21.00 21.89
CA ALA A 280 2.15 20.18 21.55
C ALA A 280 1.73 18.81 21.02
N THR A 281 2.09 18.50 19.77
CA THR A 281 1.84 17.20 19.13
C THR A 281 3.06 16.28 19.19
N LYS A 282 4.29 16.83 19.23
CA LYS A 282 5.53 16.05 19.38
C LYS A 282 5.59 15.40 20.75
N ARG A 283 6.06 14.14 20.80
CA ARG A 283 6.04 13.34 22.04
C ARG A 283 6.81 14.00 23.19
N ILE A 284 7.97 14.55 22.92
CA ILE A 284 8.83 15.17 23.96
C ILE A 284 8.15 16.43 24.51
N ASP A 285 7.73 17.34 23.63
CA ASP A 285 7.09 18.61 24.01
C ASP A 285 5.80 18.37 24.80
N TYR A 286 5.02 17.35 24.37
CA TYR A 286 3.83 16.92 25.09
C TYR A 286 4.15 16.44 26.51
N GLN A 287 5.21 15.65 26.70
CA GLN A 287 5.57 15.16 28.03
C GLN A 287 6.01 16.30 28.97
N ILE A 288 6.69 17.31 28.43
CA ILE A 288 7.05 18.50 29.19
C ILE A 288 5.79 19.25 29.66
N VAL A 289 4.85 19.51 28.75
CA VAL A 289 3.59 20.18 29.09
C VAL A 289 2.77 19.34 30.09
N ARG A 290 2.70 18.02 29.89
CA ARG A 290 1.99 17.13 30.82
C ARG A 290 2.59 17.17 32.23
N GLN A 291 3.91 17.10 32.32
CA GLN A 291 4.61 17.18 33.60
C GLN A 291 4.34 18.51 34.32
N ASP A 292 4.42 19.64 33.60
CA ASP A 292 4.16 20.97 34.17
C ASP A 292 2.73 21.08 34.74
N ILE A 293 1.72 20.58 33.96
CA ILE A 293 0.34 20.54 34.42
C ILE A 293 0.20 19.69 35.68
N LEU A 294 0.80 18.49 35.73
CA LEU A 294 0.71 17.61 36.89
C LEU A 294 1.38 18.20 38.13
N MET A 295 2.50 18.88 37.97
CA MET A 295 3.17 19.56 39.09
C MET A 295 2.33 20.75 39.63
N LYS A 296 1.68 21.50 38.75
CA LYS A 296 0.75 22.58 39.17
C LYS A 296 -0.49 22.04 39.86
N VAL A 297 -1.01 20.92 39.39
CA VAL A 297 -2.12 20.21 40.06
C VAL A 297 -1.72 19.81 41.47
N LEU A 298 -0.52 19.22 41.65
CA LEU A 298 0.00 18.83 42.95
C LEU A 298 0.17 20.05 43.87
N ALA A 299 0.67 21.17 43.36
CA ALA A 299 0.80 22.42 44.10
C ALA A 299 -0.58 22.92 44.59
N ILE A 300 -1.60 22.96 43.71
CA ILE A 300 -2.97 23.35 44.04
C ILE A 300 -3.54 22.48 45.19
N ILE A 301 -3.29 21.18 45.15
CA ILE A 301 -3.74 20.25 46.19
C ILE A 301 -3.10 20.63 47.54
N HIS A 302 -1.78 20.81 47.56
CA HIS A 302 -1.02 21.13 48.79
C HIS A 302 -1.36 22.54 49.34
N GLU A 303 -1.48 23.54 48.48
CA GLU A 303 -1.86 24.92 48.87
C GLU A 303 -3.18 25.02 49.54
N ASN A 304 -4.14 24.11 49.20
CA ASN A 304 -5.44 23.98 49.87
C ASN A 304 -5.41 23.06 51.08
N GLY A 305 -4.22 22.63 51.55
CA GLY A 305 -4.11 21.69 52.67
C GLY A 305 -4.76 20.35 52.45
N ALA A 306 -4.95 19.96 51.20
CA ALA A 306 -5.39 18.64 50.80
C ALA A 306 -4.19 17.73 50.45
N GLU A 307 -4.40 16.44 50.43
CA GLU A 307 -3.37 15.47 50.05
C GLU A 307 -3.89 14.47 49.04
N CYS A 308 -2.96 13.95 48.21
CA CYS A 308 -3.26 12.82 47.37
C CYS A 308 -3.57 11.57 48.21
N ALA A 309 -4.57 10.83 47.77
CA ALA A 309 -4.99 9.63 48.49
C ALA A 309 -3.94 8.51 48.40
N TYR A 310 -3.69 7.88 49.55
CA TYR A 310 -2.94 6.63 49.63
C TYR A 310 -3.91 5.46 49.70
N PRO A 311 -3.52 4.25 49.26
CA PRO A 311 -4.31 3.05 49.53
C PRO A 311 -4.53 2.88 51.03
N THR A 312 -5.79 2.85 51.48
CA THR A 312 -6.15 2.71 52.89
C THR A 312 -6.82 1.37 53.12
N HIS A 313 -6.49 0.75 54.29
CA HIS A 313 -7.12 -0.49 54.71
C HIS A 313 -7.57 -0.34 56.16
N THR A 314 -8.78 -0.80 56.49
CA THR A 314 -9.26 -0.91 57.88
C THR A 314 -8.90 -2.27 58.41
N LEU A 315 -8.10 -2.33 59.52
CA LEU A 315 -7.71 -3.54 60.18
C LEU A 315 -8.51 -3.71 61.46
N PHE A 316 -9.26 -4.78 61.57
CA PHE A 316 -9.94 -5.18 62.81
C PHE A 316 -9.01 -6.15 63.57
N LEU A 317 -8.43 -5.67 64.68
CA LEU A 317 -7.56 -6.49 65.52
C LEU A 317 -8.42 -7.13 66.61
N HIS A 318 -8.60 -8.46 66.58
CA HIS A 318 -9.16 -9.22 67.69
C HIS A 318 -8.02 -9.63 68.63
N LYS A 319 -8.08 -9.14 69.88
CA LYS A 319 -7.20 -9.60 70.93
C LYS A 319 -7.79 -10.90 71.50
N GLU A 320 -7.17 -12.02 71.28
CA GLU A 320 -7.51 -13.23 72.03
C GLU A 320 -7.14 -12.96 73.49
N THR A 321 -8.10 -13.12 74.42
CA THR A 321 -7.96 -13.02 75.87
C THR A 321 -7.53 -14.35 76.44
#